data_952e74d14e21d7e86f79d2bfc9f70e9d
#
_entry.id   952e74d14e21d7e86f79d2bfc9f70e9d
#
_cell.length_a   1.000
_cell.length_b   1.000
_cell.length_c   1.000
_cell.angle_alpha   90.00
_cell.angle_beta   90.00
_cell.angle_gamma   90.00
#
_symmetry.space_group_name_H-M   'P 1'
#
loop_
_entity.id
_entity.type
_entity.pdbx_description
1 polymer ?
#
loop_
_entity_poly.entity_id
_entity_poly.type
_entity_poly.pdbx_seq_one_letter_code
_entity_poly.pdbx_strand_id
1 'polypeptide(L)'
;RCASAGEYFPLWNRREGLGNSVPGQVSSALYYPLRPIWFLPWLSLPQRYALFVVLHILVAATGIGFAARRLALNKTAAKFAMVSYALSCPVLFQQYNLIYLCSAAWIGFCFGSLSDLWRAQYHEQRLACGRSIVIFSLSISMMILCGDPHTAVNCGILAAAGILLLIFRGQTRIESRMRGLGFLLSAATLIALVTAVRWIPAWRWSQHSNRVESTVTPFL
;
A
#
# COMPACT_ATOMS: atom_id res chain seq x y z
N ARG A 1 -13.49 -17.65 -13.42
CA ARG A 1 -13.55 -18.55 -14.59
C ARG A 1 -12.17 -19.04 -15.04
N CYS A 2 -11.07 -18.27 -14.82
CA CYS A 2 -9.70 -18.77 -15.13
C CYS A 2 -9.28 -19.91 -14.19
N ALA A 3 -9.67 -19.86 -12.92
CA ALA A 3 -9.35 -20.93 -11.96
C ALA A 3 -10.02 -22.28 -12.33
N SER A 4 -11.20 -22.25 -12.97
CA SER A 4 -11.87 -23.47 -13.46
C SER A 4 -11.16 -24.10 -14.66
N ALA A 5 -10.27 -23.35 -15.32
CA ALA A 5 -9.41 -23.83 -16.41
C ALA A 5 -8.02 -24.25 -15.93
N GLY A 6 -7.76 -24.30 -14.61
CA GLY A 6 -6.45 -24.64 -14.05
C GLY A 6 -5.42 -23.51 -14.05
N GLU A 7 -5.81 -22.33 -14.48
CA GLU A 7 -4.91 -21.16 -14.56
C GLU A 7 -4.99 -20.33 -13.26
N TYR A 8 -4.22 -20.69 -12.24
CA TYR A 8 -4.16 -19.94 -10.97
C TYR A 8 -3.48 -18.57 -11.11
N PHE A 9 -2.60 -18.42 -12.10
CA PHE A 9 -1.90 -17.16 -12.41
C PHE A 9 -2.08 -16.82 -13.89
N PRO A 10 -3.23 -16.21 -14.28
CA PRO A 10 -3.45 -15.84 -15.66
C PRO A 10 -2.47 -14.74 -16.06
N LEU A 11 -1.55 -15.05 -16.98
CA LEU A 11 -0.60 -14.09 -17.53
C LEU A 11 -1.22 -13.26 -18.67
N TRP A 12 -2.28 -13.80 -19.31
CA TRP A 12 -2.93 -13.18 -20.45
C TRP A 12 -4.45 -13.26 -20.34
N ASN A 13 -5.12 -12.12 -20.43
CA ASN A 13 -6.58 -12.05 -20.46
C ASN A 13 -7.06 -11.98 -21.93
N ARG A 14 -7.52 -13.10 -22.48
CA ARG A 14 -8.01 -13.20 -23.87
C ARG A 14 -9.37 -12.51 -24.09
N ARG A 15 -10.07 -12.12 -23.04
CA ARG A 15 -11.46 -11.62 -23.10
C ARG A 15 -11.56 -10.11 -23.06
N GLU A 16 -10.46 -9.41 -22.89
CA GLU A 16 -10.40 -7.97 -22.79
C GLU A 16 -9.63 -7.42 -24.01
N GLY A 17 -10.34 -6.74 -24.91
CA GLY A 17 -9.83 -6.06 -26.08
C GLY A 17 -8.75 -6.87 -26.83
N LEU A 18 -9.01 -7.82 -27.66
CA LEU A 18 -8.05 -8.65 -28.42
C LEU A 18 -6.96 -9.37 -27.58
N GLY A 19 -7.02 -9.27 -26.26
CA GLY A 19 -6.06 -9.81 -25.32
C GLY A 19 -5.23 -8.76 -24.62
N ASN A 20 -5.03 -8.95 -23.30
CA ASN A 20 -4.29 -7.99 -22.47
C ASN A 20 -3.40 -8.72 -21.44
N SER A 21 -2.21 -8.15 -21.19
CA SER A 21 -1.29 -8.70 -20.19
C SER A 21 -1.80 -8.40 -18.78
N VAL A 22 -2.14 -9.43 -18.01
CA VAL A 22 -2.60 -9.26 -16.63
C VAL A 22 -1.48 -8.71 -15.72
N PRO A 23 -0.21 -9.17 -15.81
CA PRO A 23 0.90 -8.58 -15.07
C PRO A 23 1.20 -7.14 -15.45
N GLY A 24 0.90 -6.74 -16.70
CA GLY A 24 1.08 -5.37 -17.18
C GLY A 24 0.01 -4.39 -16.70
N GLN A 25 -1.14 -4.88 -16.25
CA GLN A 25 -2.21 -4.03 -15.74
C GLN A 25 -1.94 -3.58 -14.30
N VAL A 26 -1.80 -2.28 -14.08
CA VAL A 26 -1.55 -1.70 -12.75
C VAL A 26 -2.66 -2.01 -11.75
N SER A 27 -3.90 -2.21 -12.18
CA SER A 27 -5.04 -2.53 -11.33
C SER A 27 -5.27 -4.02 -11.06
N SER A 28 -4.42 -4.92 -11.59
CA SER A 28 -4.71 -6.36 -11.57
C SER A 28 -4.63 -7.02 -10.19
N ALA A 29 -4.02 -6.39 -9.19
CA ALA A 29 -3.75 -6.94 -7.85
C ALA A 29 -3.19 -8.40 -7.87
N LEU A 30 -2.49 -8.78 -8.96
CA LEU A 30 -2.04 -10.16 -9.20
C LEU A 30 -1.12 -10.68 -8.10
N TYR A 31 -0.24 -9.80 -7.61
CA TYR A 31 0.79 -10.13 -6.61
C TYR A 31 0.40 -9.75 -5.18
N TYR A 32 -0.86 -9.38 -4.97
CA TYR A 32 -1.35 -9.03 -3.64
C TYR A 32 -1.51 -10.27 -2.76
N PRO A 33 -0.91 -10.33 -1.55
CA PRO A 33 -0.85 -11.54 -0.73
C PRO A 33 -2.20 -12.15 -0.32
N LEU A 34 -3.27 -11.33 -0.23
CA LEU A 34 -4.61 -11.82 0.09
C LEU A 34 -5.41 -12.27 -1.14
N ARG A 35 -4.85 -12.16 -2.35
CA ARG A 35 -5.49 -12.65 -3.56
C ARG A 35 -5.86 -14.14 -3.53
N PRO A 36 -5.09 -15.07 -2.91
CA PRO A 36 -5.45 -16.49 -2.84
C PRO A 36 -6.85 -16.77 -2.27
N ILE A 37 -7.43 -15.84 -1.50
CA ILE A 37 -8.81 -15.96 -0.98
C ILE A 37 -9.81 -16.19 -2.13
N TRP A 38 -9.58 -15.59 -3.30
CA TRP A 38 -10.44 -15.71 -4.47
C TRP A 38 -10.42 -17.12 -5.08
N PHE A 39 -9.45 -17.93 -4.75
CA PHE A 39 -9.28 -19.29 -5.28
C PHE A 39 -9.67 -20.39 -4.29
N LEU A 40 -10.22 -20.06 -3.11
CA LEU A 40 -10.65 -21.03 -2.12
C LEU A 40 -11.82 -21.87 -2.68
N PRO A 41 -11.66 -23.16 -2.95
CA PRO A 41 -12.66 -23.94 -3.69
C PRO A 41 -13.93 -24.22 -2.89
N TRP A 42 -13.82 -24.23 -1.56
CA TRP A 42 -14.94 -24.53 -0.65
C TRP A 42 -15.83 -23.33 -0.32
N LEU A 43 -15.49 -22.13 -0.78
CA LEU A 43 -16.30 -20.93 -0.60
C LEU A 43 -16.99 -20.55 -1.91
N SER A 44 -18.24 -20.15 -1.82
CA SER A 44 -18.94 -19.50 -2.93
C SER A 44 -18.36 -18.12 -3.22
N LEU A 45 -18.60 -17.58 -4.41
CA LEU A 45 -18.08 -16.25 -4.78
C LEU A 45 -18.50 -15.14 -3.81
N PRO A 46 -19.77 -15.04 -3.36
CA PRO A 46 -20.15 -14.06 -2.34
C PRO A 46 -19.42 -14.22 -1.01
N GLN A 47 -19.18 -15.46 -0.58
CA GLN A 47 -18.43 -15.73 0.65
C GLN A 47 -16.97 -15.32 0.55
N ARG A 48 -16.30 -15.55 -0.59
CA ARG A 48 -14.92 -15.08 -0.84
C ARG A 48 -14.84 -13.57 -0.81
N TYR A 49 -15.83 -12.91 -1.43
CA TYR A 49 -15.93 -11.45 -1.40
C TYR A 49 -16.10 -10.93 0.03
N ALA A 50 -17.06 -11.47 0.78
CA ALA A 50 -17.30 -11.08 2.16
C ALA A 50 -16.06 -11.30 3.04
N LEU A 51 -15.41 -12.46 2.91
CA LEU A 51 -14.16 -12.77 3.63
C LEU A 51 -13.06 -11.76 3.30
N PHE A 52 -12.88 -11.43 2.03
CA PHE A 52 -11.89 -10.45 1.58
C PHE A 52 -12.15 -9.07 2.19
N VAL A 53 -13.41 -8.60 2.15
CA VAL A 53 -13.82 -7.30 2.72
C VAL A 53 -13.60 -7.28 4.24
N VAL A 54 -14.09 -8.31 4.95
CA VAL A 54 -13.97 -8.38 6.42
C VAL A 54 -12.50 -8.39 6.85
N LEU A 55 -11.64 -9.14 6.18
CA LEU A 55 -10.21 -9.16 6.48
C LEU A 55 -9.58 -7.78 6.30
N HIS A 56 -9.93 -7.02 5.27
CA HIS A 56 -9.39 -5.68 5.06
C HIS A 56 -9.92 -4.67 6.10
N ILE A 57 -11.16 -4.80 6.53
CA ILE A 57 -11.71 -3.99 7.64
C ILE A 57 -10.94 -4.30 8.94
N LEU A 58 -10.63 -5.57 9.22
CA LEU A 58 -9.82 -5.95 10.38
C LEU A 58 -8.38 -5.43 10.28
N VAL A 59 -7.76 -5.49 9.08
CA VAL A 59 -6.44 -4.90 8.85
C VAL A 59 -6.48 -3.40 9.06
N ALA A 60 -7.51 -2.70 8.57
CA ALA A 60 -7.72 -1.27 8.80
C ALA A 60 -7.82 -0.93 10.30
N ALA A 61 -8.66 -1.66 11.04
CA ALA A 61 -8.81 -1.49 12.48
C ALA A 61 -7.47 -1.68 13.20
N THR A 62 -6.77 -2.77 12.91
CA THR A 62 -5.47 -3.08 13.57
C THR A 62 -4.40 -2.06 13.21
N GLY A 63 -4.38 -1.56 11.97
CA GLY A 63 -3.48 -0.50 11.53
C GLY A 63 -3.68 0.81 12.29
N ILE A 64 -4.94 1.24 12.44
CA ILE A 64 -5.26 2.43 13.25
C ILE A 64 -4.97 2.19 14.75
N GLY A 65 -5.24 0.99 15.27
CA GLY A 65 -4.87 0.66 16.64
C GLY A 65 -3.36 0.68 16.87
N PHE A 66 -2.58 0.29 15.88
CA PHE A 66 -1.12 0.44 15.88
C PHE A 66 -0.73 1.91 15.90
N ALA A 67 -1.27 2.75 15.00
CA ALA A 67 -0.99 4.18 14.94
C ALA A 67 -1.38 4.89 16.26
N ALA A 68 -2.56 4.62 16.78
CA ALA A 68 -3.06 5.20 18.02
C ALA A 68 -2.13 4.92 19.21
N ARG A 69 -1.65 3.69 19.32
CA ARG A 69 -0.65 3.33 20.34
C ARG A 69 0.67 4.05 20.15
N ARG A 70 1.10 4.24 18.92
CA ARG A 70 2.31 5.01 18.60
C ARG A 70 2.17 6.49 18.89
N LEU A 71 0.95 7.03 18.82
CA LEU A 71 0.62 8.39 19.26
C LEU A 71 0.42 8.52 20.78
N ALA A 72 0.70 7.46 21.55
CA ALA A 72 0.54 7.38 23.01
C ALA A 72 -0.90 7.61 23.50
N LEU A 73 -1.89 7.30 22.68
CA LEU A 73 -3.28 7.30 23.10
C LEU A 73 -3.50 6.17 24.13
N ASN A 74 -4.38 6.42 25.10
CA ASN A 74 -4.77 5.39 26.06
C ASN A 74 -5.53 4.25 25.37
N LYS A 75 -5.67 3.10 26.07
CA LYS A 75 -6.27 1.89 25.50
C LYS A 75 -7.71 2.11 24.99
N THR A 76 -8.49 2.92 25.70
CA THR A 76 -9.90 3.21 25.35
C THR A 76 -9.97 4.06 24.07
N ALA A 77 -9.18 5.14 23.99
CA ALA A 77 -9.11 5.99 22.80
C ALA A 77 -8.59 5.22 21.58
N ALA A 78 -7.60 4.33 21.78
CA ALA A 78 -7.11 3.47 20.70
C ALA A 78 -8.20 2.52 20.17
N LYS A 79 -8.96 1.85 21.07
CA LYS A 79 -10.09 0.99 20.68
C LYS A 79 -11.17 1.79 19.96
N PHE A 80 -11.51 2.98 20.46
CA PHE A 80 -12.48 3.86 19.83
C PHE A 80 -12.02 4.25 18.41
N ALA A 81 -10.76 4.65 18.24
CA ALA A 81 -10.20 5.00 16.94
C ALA A 81 -10.23 3.80 15.96
N MET A 82 -9.91 2.58 16.43
CA MET A 82 -10.00 1.36 15.63
C MET A 82 -11.41 1.15 15.06
N VAL A 83 -12.42 1.19 15.94
CA VAL A 83 -13.81 0.96 15.54
C VAL A 83 -14.32 2.08 14.65
N SER A 84 -14.07 3.34 15.04
CA SER A 84 -14.51 4.51 14.28
C SER A 84 -13.94 4.55 12.86
N TYR A 85 -12.66 4.21 12.68
CA TYR A 85 -12.05 4.15 11.36
C TYR A 85 -12.58 2.98 10.54
N ALA A 86 -12.59 1.78 11.12
CA ALA A 86 -13.01 0.57 10.43
C ALA A 86 -14.47 0.61 9.95
N LEU A 87 -15.33 1.26 10.73
CA LEU A 87 -16.75 1.45 10.41
C LEU A 87 -17.06 2.82 9.81
N SER A 88 -16.04 3.61 9.46
CA SER A 88 -16.24 4.91 8.84
C SER A 88 -16.81 4.77 7.43
N CYS A 89 -17.63 5.74 7.04
CA CYS A 89 -18.19 5.79 5.69
C CYS A 89 -17.11 5.70 4.59
N PRO A 90 -15.95 6.41 4.67
CA PRO A 90 -14.87 6.25 3.69
C PRO A 90 -14.36 4.81 3.54
N VAL A 91 -14.21 4.04 4.63
CA VAL A 91 -13.74 2.66 4.55
C VAL A 91 -14.83 1.72 4.04
N LEU A 92 -16.05 1.81 4.59
CA LEU A 92 -17.17 0.95 4.18
C LEU A 92 -17.60 1.20 2.74
N PHE A 93 -17.57 2.45 2.28
CA PHE A 93 -17.90 2.78 0.90
C PHE A 93 -16.92 2.20 -0.10
N GLN A 94 -15.63 2.04 0.28
CA GLN A 94 -14.61 1.45 -0.57
C GLN A 94 -14.83 -0.04 -0.86
N GLN A 95 -15.77 -0.72 -0.19
CA GLN A 95 -16.12 -2.10 -0.55
C GLN A 95 -16.54 -2.25 -2.02
N TYR A 96 -17.11 -1.21 -2.62
CA TYR A 96 -17.45 -1.20 -4.04
C TYR A 96 -16.23 -1.09 -4.97
N ASN A 97 -15.09 -0.65 -4.42
CA ASN A 97 -13.82 -0.62 -5.13
C ASN A 97 -12.70 -1.21 -4.27
N LEU A 98 -12.53 -2.51 -4.40
CA LEU A 98 -11.62 -3.32 -3.57
C LEU A 98 -10.18 -2.82 -3.57
N ILE A 99 -9.73 -2.16 -4.64
CA ILE A 99 -8.38 -1.59 -4.74
C ILE A 99 -8.18 -0.53 -3.66
N TYR A 100 -9.13 0.39 -3.53
CA TYR A 100 -9.06 1.45 -2.52
C TYR A 100 -9.33 0.93 -1.10
N LEU A 101 -10.17 -0.10 -0.94
CA LEU A 101 -10.35 -0.76 0.36
C LEU A 101 -9.04 -1.36 0.85
N CYS A 102 -8.30 -2.04 -0.04
CA CYS A 102 -7.00 -2.59 0.28
C CYS A 102 -6.03 -1.48 0.73
N SER A 103 -5.97 -0.36 0.00
CA SER A 103 -5.11 0.76 0.36
C SER A 103 -5.50 1.39 1.69
N ALA A 104 -6.79 1.65 1.91
CA ALA A 104 -7.30 2.19 3.17
C ALA A 104 -6.91 1.31 4.37
N ALA A 105 -6.87 -0.02 4.19
CA ALA A 105 -6.48 -0.95 5.22
C ALA A 105 -5.03 -0.74 5.71
N TRP A 106 -4.11 -0.32 4.85
CA TRP A 106 -2.69 -0.17 5.18
C TRP A 106 -2.30 1.24 5.63
N ILE A 107 -3.16 2.26 5.45
CA ILE A 107 -2.87 3.66 5.83
C ILE A 107 -2.48 3.78 7.31
N GLY A 108 -3.19 3.09 8.22
CA GLY A 108 -2.90 3.17 9.64
C GLY A 108 -1.48 2.71 10.01
N PHE A 109 -0.97 1.68 9.35
CA PHE A 109 0.39 1.22 9.56
C PHE A 109 1.43 2.22 9.03
N CYS A 110 1.16 2.89 7.91
CA CYS A 110 2.00 3.98 7.41
C CYS A 110 2.12 5.11 8.45
N PHE A 111 0.99 5.62 8.95
CA PHE A 111 0.99 6.70 9.94
C PHE A 111 1.64 6.30 11.26
N GLY A 112 1.39 5.09 11.75
CA GLY A 112 2.01 4.59 12.97
C GLY A 112 3.53 4.49 12.84
N SER A 113 4.02 4.02 11.70
CA SER A 113 5.47 3.92 11.42
C SER A 113 6.14 5.28 11.32
N LEU A 114 5.48 6.27 10.69
CA LEU A 114 5.97 7.65 10.63
C LEU A 114 6.01 8.29 12.02
N SER A 115 5.01 8.02 12.86
CA SER A 115 4.98 8.52 14.25
C SER A 115 6.14 7.96 15.07
N ASP A 116 6.51 6.68 14.87
CA ASP A 116 7.68 6.08 15.51
C ASP A 116 8.98 6.72 15.04
N LEU A 117 9.11 6.96 13.74
CA LEU A 117 10.28 7.63 13.19
C LEU A 117 10.43 9.02 13.79
N TRP A 118 9.32 9.76 13.88
CA TRP A 118 9.31 11.10 14.48
C TRP A 118 9.80 11.07 15.93
N ARG A 119 9.33 10.09 16.72
CA ARG A 119 9.79 9.91 18.12
C ARG A 119 11.23 9.42 18.22
N ALA A 120 11.65 8.49 17.36
CA ALA A 120 13.01 7.98 17.36
C ALA A 120 14.05 9.08 17.10
N GLN A 121 13.69 10.14 16.37
CA GLN A 121 14.54 11.30 16.17
C GLN A 121 14.75 12.12 17.46
N TYR A 122 13.74 12.14 18.35
CA TYR A 122 13.84 12.84 19.62
C TYR A 122 14.50 12.01 20.74
N HIS A 123 14.39 10.67 20.70
CA HIS A 123 14.77 9.77 21.80
C HIS A 123 15.95 8.83 21.49
N GLU A 124 16.67 9.01 20.39
CA GLU A 124 17.87 8.24 19.98
C GLU A 124 17.71 6.69 19.91
N GLN A 125 16.52 6.18 19.78
CA GLN A 125 16.24 4.73 19.75
C GLN A 125 16.48 4.12 18.36
N ARG A 126 17.69 3.57 18.11
CA ARG A 126 18.08 2.98 16.80
C ARG A 126 17.25 1.76 16.38
N LEU A 127 16.89 0.86 17.31
CA LEU A 127 16.12 -0.35 17.02
C LEU A 127 14.67 -0.06 16.57
N ALA A 128 14.05 0.98 17.14
CA ALA A 128 12.72 1.41 16.74
C ALA A 128 12.70 1.89 15.27
N CYS A 129 13.78 2.48 14.79
CA CYS A 129 13.91 2.98 13.43
C CYS A 129 13.86 1.85 12.39
N GLY A 130 14.60 0.76 12.57
CA GLY A 130 14.62 -0.38 11.63
C GLY A 130 13.25 -1.04 11.47
N ARG A 131 12.54 -1.27 12.58
CA ARG A 131 11.18 -1.82 12.55
C ARG A 131 10.20 -0.91 11.81
N SER A 132 10.29 0.40 12.04
CA SER A 132 9.42 1.38 11.39
C SER A 132 9.67 1.47 9.89
N ILE A 133 10.94 1.35 9.44
CA ILE A 133 11.28 1.23 8.02
C ILE A 133 10.55 0.03 7.38
N VAL A 134 10.65 -1.14 7.99
CA VAL A 134 10.05 -2.37 7.46
C VAL A 134 8.53 -2.24 7.39
N ILE A 135 7.87 -1.79 8.47
CA ILE A 135 6.40 -1.67 8.50
C ILE A 135 5.92 -0.62 7.49
N PHE A 136 6.59 0.52 7.39
CA PHE A 136 6.27 1.56 6.42
C PHE A 136 6.41 1.04 4.99
N SER A 137 7.56 0.44 4.67
CA SER A 137 7.85 -0.08 3.34
C SER A 137 6.88 -1.19 2.94
N LEU A 138 6.56 -2.10 3.87
CA LEU A 138 5.58 -3.15 3.64
C LEU A 138 4.20 -2.57 3.36
N SER A 139 3.75 -1.57 4.14
CA SER A 139 2.45 -0.94 3.97
C SER A 139 2.32 -0.26 2.60
N ILE A 140 3.32 0.53 2.19
CA ILE A 140 3.36 1.15 0.86
C ILE A 140 3.39 0.07 -0.24
N SER A 141 4.19 -0.97 -0.07
CA SER A 141 4.26 -2.07 -1.04
C SER A 141 2.91 -2.79 -1.19
N MET A 142 2.17 -3.00 -0.10
CA MET A 142 0.83 -3.60 -0.15
C MET A 142 -0.17 -2.72 -0.91
N MET A 143 -0.12 -1.39 -0.74
CA MET A 143 -0.93 -0.46 -1.52
C MET A 143 -0.61 -0.53 -3.01
N ILE A 144 0.68 -0.60 -3.37
CA ILE A 144 1.10 -0.75 -4.76
C ILE A 144 0.65 -2.11 -5.31
N LEU A 145 0.87 -3.21 -4.60
CA LEU A 145 0.56 -4.56 -5.05
C LEU A 145 -0.95 -4.81 -5.20
N CYS A 146 -1.79 -4.14 -4.41
CA CYS A 146 -3.25 -4.23 -4.54
C CYS A 146 -3.80 -3.45 -5.73
N GLY A 147 -3.01 -2.53 -6.31
CA GLY A 147 -3.42 -1.81 -7.52
C GLY A 147 -3.63 -0.31 -7.36
N ASP A 148 -3.32 0.24 -6.22
CA ASP A 148 -3.48 1.67 -5.93
C ASP A 148 -2.13 2.37 -5.69
N PRO A 149 -1.39 2.70 -6.74
CA PRO A 149 -0.17 3.48 -6.61
C PRO A 149 -0.41 4.92 -6.16
N HIS A 150 -1.63 5.48 -6.38
CA HIS A 150 -1.94 6.86 -6.01
C HIS A 150 -1.90 7.07 -4.51
N THR A 151 -2.59 6.23 -3.74
CA THR A 151 -2.56 6.29 -2.27
C THR A 151 -1.15 6.05 -1.74
N ALA A 152 -0.41 5.10 -2.33
CA ALA A 152 0.99 4.83 -1.98
C ALA A 152 1.87 6.07 -2.19
N VAL A 153 1.76 6.75 -3.34
CA VAL A 153 2.51 7.97 -3.65
C VAL A 153 2.14 9.10 -2.68
N ASN A 154 0.84 9.30 -2.39
CA ASN A 154 0.39 10.32 -1.45
C ASN A 154 0.97 10.08 -0.04
N CYS A 155 0.98 8.84 0.45
CA CYS A 155 1.61 8.48 1.72
C CYS A 155 3.13 8.72 1.68
N GLY A 156 3.79 8.43 0.56
CA GLY A 156 5.21 8.71 0.35
C GLY A 156 5.53 10.21 0.37
N ILE A 157 4.73 11.03 -0.30
CA ILE A 157 4.85 12.50 -0.31
C ILE A 157 4.69 13.06 1.10
N LEU A 158 3.67 12.61 1.84
CA LEU A 158 3.45 13.05 3.22
C LEU A 158 4.61 12.66 4.13
N ALA A 159 5.18 11.46 3.95
CA ALA A 159 6.36 11.03 4.69
C ALA A 159 7.58 11.90 4.37
N ALA A 160 7.84 12.15 3.09
CA ALA A 160 8.95 13.00 2.65
C ALA A 160 8.78 14.44 3.17
N ALA A 161 7.58 15.02 3.03
CA ALA A 161 7.28 16.35 3.53
C ALA A 161 7.48 16.45 5.05
N GLY A 162 7.00 15.47 5.81
CA GLY A 162 7.21 15.42 7.25
C GLY A 162 8.69 15.38 7.64
N ILE A 163 9.51 14.59 6.94
CA ILE A 163 10.95 14.51 7.18
C ILE A 163 11.65 15.81 6.77
N LEU A 164 11.28 16.40 5.63
CA LEU A 164 11.83 17.69 5.20
C LEU A 164 11.52 18.80 6.20
N LEU A 165 10.29 18.87 6.69
CA LEU A 165 9.92 19.83 7.74
C LEU A 165 10.77 19.68 9.00
N LEU A 166 11.09 18.45 9.40
CA LEU A 166 12.00 18.20 10.52
C LEU A 166 13.43 18.70 10.23
N ILE A 167 13.92 18.48 9.01
CA ILE A 167 15.25 18.94 8.58
C ILE A 167 15.34 20.48 8.61
N PHE A 168 14.30 21.17 8.11
CA PHE A 168 14.28 22.63 8.01
C PHE A 168 13.98 23.34 9.32
N ARG A 169 13.40 22.66 10.31
CA ARG A 169 13.09 23.26 11.63
C ARG A 169 14.31 23.71 12.45
N GLY A 170 15.51 23.57 11.93
CA GLY A 170 16.75 24.20 12.41
C GLY A 170 17.32 23.69 13.75
N GLN A 171 16.51 23.07 14.58
CA GLN A 171 16.88 22.59 15.93
C GLN A 171 17.40 21.15 15.96
N THR A 172 17.41 20.46 14.81
CA THR A 172 17.84 19.06 14.75
C THR A 172 19.33 18.94 14.50
N ARG A 173 20.00 18.09 15.29
CA ARG A 173 21.41 17.73 15.07
C ARG A 173 21.60 17.11 13.67
N ILE A 174 22.77 17.29 13.07
CA ILE A 174 23.13 16.75 11.74
C ILE A 174 22.84 15.23 11.67
N GLU A 175 23.16 14.50 12.75
CA GLU A 175 22.88 13.07 12.85
C GLU A 175 21.39 12.72 12.68
N SER A 176 20.49 13.54 13.19
CA SER A 176 19.04 13.34 13.04
C SER A 176 18.61 13.55 11.59
N ARG A 177 19.18 14.51 10.88
CA ARG A 177 18.93 14.77 9.46
C ARG A 177 19.38 13.59 8.60
N MET A 178 20.60 13.08 8.85
CA MET A 178 21.14 11.91 8.15
C MET A 178 20.30 10.64 8.41
N ARG A 179 19.81 10.45 9.63
CA ARG A 179 18.87 9.35 9.95
C ARG A 179 17.55 9.46 9.17
N GLY A 180 16.97 10.65 9.07
CA GLY A 180 15.75 10.87 8.28
C GLY A 180 15.95 10.55 6.80
N LEU A 181 17.05 11.01 6.20
CA LEU A 181 17.41 10.68 4.82
C LEU A 181 17.67 9.18 4.64
N GLY A 182 18.40 8.56 5.58
CA GLY A 182 18.64 7.12 5.59
C GLY A 182 17.34 6.32 5.65
N PHE A 183 16.34 6.77 6.42
CA PHE A 183 15.01 6.18 6.45
C PHE A 183 14.35 6.23 5.07
N LEU A 184 14.31 7.40 4.43
CA LEU A 184 13.67 7.55 3.12
C LEU A 184 14.33 6.67 2.07
N LEU A 185 15.66 6.66 2.01
CA LEU A 185 16.43 5.85 1.07
C LEU A 185 16.21 4.34 1.30
N SER A 186 16.29 3.89 2.56
CA SER A 186 16.07 2.48 2.91
C SER A 186 14.64 2.05 2.62
N ALA A 187 13.65 2.89 2.94
CA ALA A 187 12.25 2.62 2.65
C ALA A 187 12.00 2.56 1.14
N ALA A 188 12.51 3.52 0.37
CA ALA A 188 12.38 3.54 -1.08
C ALA A 188 13.01 2.29 -1.73
N THR A 189 14.20 1.88 -1.27
CA THR A 189 14.87 0.68 -1.75
C THR A 189 14.03 -0.58 -1.47
N LEU A 190 13.54 -0.75 -0.24
CA LEU A 190 12.70 -1.89 0.12
C LEU A 190 11.40 -1.91 -0.67
N ILE A 191 10.74 -0.76 -0.84
CA ILE A 191 9.52 -0.65 -1.65
C ILE A 191 9.82 -1.05 -3.10
N ALA A 192 10.90 -0.52 -3.69
CA ALA A 192 11.29 -0.85 -5.06
C ALA A 192 11.55 -2.34 -5.23
N LEU A 193 12.27 -2.97 -4.30
CA LEU A 193 12.56 -4.41 -4.33
C LEU A 193 11.28 -5.26 -4.21
N VAL A 194 10.41 -4.97 -3.24
CA VAL A 194 9.17 -5.75 -3.03
C VAL A 194 8.20 -5.57 -4.20
N THR A 195 8.13 -4.39 -4.79
CA THR A 195 7.21 -4.09 -5.88
C THR A 195 7.79 -4.30 -7.27
N ALA A 196 9.07 -4.69 -7.38
CA ALA A 196 9.75 -4.97 -8.66
C ALA A 196 9.01 -6.01 -9.50
N VAL A 197 8.46 -7.05 -8.86
CA VAL A 197 7.63 -8.09 -9.50
C VAL A 197 6.47 -7.50 -10.29
N ARG A 198 6.00 -6.33 -9.93
CA ARG A 198 4.91 -5.63 -10.59
C ARG A 198 5.41 -4.60 -11.61
N TRP A 199 6.38 -3.76 -11.21
CA TRP A 199 6.84 -2.67 -12.07
C TRP A 199 7.59 -3.15 -13.32
N ILE A 200 8.37 -4.23 -13.21
CA ILE A 200 9.13 -4.75 -14.36
C ILE A 200 8.20 -5.23 -15.49
N PRO A 201 7.17 -6.07 -15.26
CA PRO A 201 6.23 -6.45 -16.30
C PRO A 201 5.41 -5.27 -16.82
N ALA A 202 4.97 -4.36 -15.93
CA ALA A 202 4.20 -3.18 -16.33
C ALA A 202 5.01 -2.24 -17.24
N TRP A 203 6.28 -2.01 -16.90
CA TRP A 203 7.21 -1.23 -17.72
C TRP A 203 7.41 -1.86 -19.10
N ARG A 204 7.72 -3.16 -19.15
CA ARG A 204 7.88 -3.88 -20.43
C ARG A 204 6.60 -3.82 -21.27
N TRP A 205 5.46 -3.96 -20.64
CA TRP A 205 4.17 -3.88 -21.33
C TRP A 205 3.88 -2.47 -21.86
N SER A 206 4.20 -1.42 -21.11
CA SER A 206 3.97 -0.03 -21.55
C SER A 206 4.74 0.30 -22.82
N GLN A 207 5.94 -0.26 -23.00
CA GLN A 207 6.75 -0.05 -24.20
C GLN A 207 6.13 -0.66 -25.48
N HIS A 208 5.25 -1.67 -25.32
CA HIS A 208 4.58 -2.35 -26.45
C HIS A 208 3.11 -1.95 -26.56
N SER A 209 2.63 -1.02 -25.75
CA SER A 209 1.24 -0.58 -25.80
C SER A 209 1.11 0.67 -26.69
N ASN A 210 0.17 0.66 -27.63
CA ASN A 210 -0.11 1.77 -28.55
C ASN A 210 -0.56 3.07 -27.84
N ARG A 211 -0.69 3.07 -26.50
CA ARG A 211 -0.98 4.29 -25.72
C ARG A 211 0.12 5.33 -25.79
N VAL A 212 1.36 4.92 -26.12
CA VAL A 212 2.48 5.86 -26.27
C VAL A 212 2.38 6.59 -27.62
N GLU A 213 1.82 5.95 -28.65
CA GLU A 213 1.69 6.56 -29.99
C GLU A 213 0.52 7.54 -30.08
N SER A 214 -0.57 7.31 -29.32
CA SER A 214 -1.75 8.19 -29.39
C SER A 214 -1.57 9.56 -28.71
N THR A 215 -0.49 9.76 -27.95
CA THR A 215 -0.17 11.07 -27.35
C THR A 215 0.70 11.95 -28.23
N VAL A 216 1.18 11.46 -29.36
CA VAL A 216 2.17 12.17 -30.24
C VAL A 216 1.57 12.58 -31.58
N THR A 217 0.39 12.14 -31.97
CA THR A 217 -0.29 12.70 -33.14
C THR A 217 -1.08 13.93 -32.72
N PRO A 218 -0.58 15.17 -33.00
CA PRO A 218 -1.44 16.34 -32.96
C PRO A 218 -2.52 16.13 -34.03
N PHE A 219 -3.76 16.37 -33.64
CA PHE A 219 -4.86 16.45 -34.62
C PHE A 219 -4.49 17.50 -35.66
N LEU A 220 -4.09 17.05 -36.85
CA LEU A 220 -4.06 17.84 -38.08
C LEU A 220 -5.41 17.70 -38.76
#